data_7c388f12dc8171b67c930301e7f7a998
#
_entry.id   7c388f12dc8171b67c930301e7f7a998
#
_cell.length_a   1.000
_cell.length_b   1.000
_cell.length_c   1.000
_cell.angle_alpha   90.00
_cell.angle_beta   90.00
_cell.angle_gamma   90.00
#
_symmetry.space_group_name_H-M   'P 1'
#
loop_
_entity.id
_entity.type
_entity.pdbx_description
1 polymer ?
#
loop_
_entity_poly.entity_id
_entity_poly.type
_entity_poly.pdbx_seq_one_letter_code
_entity_poly.pdbx_strand_id
1 'polypeptide(L)'
;MPVASVAAPALRTASSVRRRSPQTGLNGGRFLMMQRRELVTKAGIALAVSCSMATSSANGSASAQGLEVLPFKADGYNFWTWRGRRIHYVEQGAGQPVVLIHGFGASAFHWRYNIPELAKKYKVYAIDLLGFGWSEKALVDYEATIWMEQVSDFLRDIVKEPAVLVGNSLGGFTTLLTATEVPELVRGVVLLNSAGQFSDPNKPAAAQATEEEEGSPLSRFVVRPLKEAFQRLVLGFVFWQSKQPARVEKVLKSVYIDSSNVDDYLVGSITAPTADPNAGEVYYRLMSRFMSNQSRYTLDLLLGKLACPLLLLWGDLDPWVGPAKAARIQEFYADTTVVHLQAGHCPHDEAPEQANRALLEWLAAIDARAKSAEPTLQAV
;
A
#
# COMPACT_ATOMS: atom_id res chain seq x y z
N MET A 1 63.68 4.82 -23.02
CA MET A 1 64.37 5.81 -23.90
C MET A 1 63.94 5.58 -25.32
N PRO A 2 63.80 6.58 -26.19
CA PRO A 2 63.43 8.00 -25.97
C PRO A 2 62.09 8.32 -26.63
N VAL A 3 61.29 9.27 -26.18
CA VAL A 3 61.26 10.73 -26.29
C VAL A 3 60.93 11.28 -27.69
N ALA A 4 60.00 12.15 -27.72
CA ALA A 4 59.80 13.40 -28.45
C ALA A 4 58.34 13.51 -28.96
N SER A 5 57.57 14.43 -28.60
CA SER A 5 57.59 15.90 -28.45
C SER A 5 56.90 16.62 -29.61
N VAL A 6 56.03 17.59 -29.25
CA VAL A 6 55.76 18.92 -29.83
C VAL A 6 54.82 18.93 -31.06
N ALA A 7 53.80 19.71 -31.23
CA ALA A 7 53.51 21.11 -30.94
C ALA A 7 52.05 21.48 -31.27
N ALA A 8 51.48 22.44 -30.58
CA ALA A 8 50.47 23.38 -31.07
C ALA A 8 51.19 24.53 -31.87
N PRO A 9 50.54 25.45 -32.57
CA PRO A 9 49.40 26.31 -32.18
C PRO A 9 48.48 26.73 -33.36
N ALA A 10 47.46 27.48 -33.28
CA ALA A 10 47.31 28.91 -33.29
C ALA A 10 45.86 29.37 -33.51
N LEU A 11 45.45 30.27 -32.69
CA LEU A 11 44.61 31.47 -32.78
C LEU A 11 44.20 32.00 -34.19
N ARG A 12 42.95 32.46 -34.25
CA ARG A 12 42.47 33.78 -34.75
C ARG A 12 40.95 33.81 -34.73
N THR A 13 40.31 34.69 -34.18
CA THR A 13 40.03 36.12 -33.99
C THR A 13 38.55 36.42 -34.25
N ALA A 14 37.96 36.93 -33.26
CA ALA A 14 37.01 37.99 -33.00
C ALA A 14 36.32 38.73 -34.19
N SER A 15 35.00 38.96 -34.00
CA SER A 15 34.33 40.27 -34.14
C SER A 15 32.88 40.16 -33.66
N SER A 16 32.50 40.80 -32.66
CA SER A 16 31.97 42.15 -32.43
C SER A 16 30.46 42.23 -32.58
N VAL A 17 29.85 42.43 -31.44
CA VAL A 17 28.99 43.54 -31.01
C VAL A 17 27.59 43.68 -31.64
N ARG A 18 26.56 43.51 -30.84
CA ARG A 18 25.60 44.57 -30.52
C ARG A 18 24.74 44.27 -29.29
N ARG A 19 24.90 45.14 -28.32
CA ARG A 19 24.01 45.32 -27.16
C ARG A 19 22.64 45.84 -27.62
N ARG A 20 21.58 45.32 -27.03
CA ARG A 20 20.40 46.14 -26.66
C ARG A 20 19.89 45.67 -25.30
N SER A 21 19.81 46.60 -24.38
CA SER A 21 19.27 46.53 -23.03
C SER A 21 17.75 46.79 -23.03
N PRO A 22 17.13 46.82 -21.89
CA PRO A 22 16.06 45.89 -21.52
C PRO A 22 14.69 46.60 -21.45
N GLN A 23 13.64 45.85 -21.49
CA GLN A 23 12.36 46.35 -20.97
C GLN A 23 11.86 45.44 -19.89
N THR A 24 11.78 46.04 -18.74
CA THR A 24 11.07 45.58 -17.52
C THR A 24 9.60 45.38 -17.80
N GLY A 25 9.09 44.21 -17.44
CA GLY A 25 7.67 43.92 -17.47
C GLY A 25 7.35 42.87 -16.40
N LEU A 26 6.74 43.35 -15.33
CA LEU A 26 6.16 42.65 -14.20
C LEU A 26 5.44 41.36 -14.56
N ASN A 27 5.89 40.24 -14.08
CA ASN A 27 5.11 38.99 -14.02
C ASN A 27 5.41 38.18 -12.75
N GLY A 28 5.43 38.84 -11.59
CA GLY A 28 5.59 38.20 -10.29
C GLY A 28 4.31 37.53 -9.73
N GLY A 29 3.17 37.68 -10.38
CA GLY A 29 1.90 37.20 -9.86
C GLY A 29 1.50 35.75 -10.28
N ARG A 30 2.06 35.25 -11.37
CA ARG A 30 1.69 33.91 -11.88
C ARG A 30 2.46 32.74 -11.24
N PHE A 31 3.65 32.98 -10.76
CA PHE A 31 4.49 31.90 -10.16
C PHE A 31 4.04 31.53 -8.75
N LEU A 32 3.53 32.48 -7.97
CA LEU A 32 2.97 32.19 -6.63
C LEU A 32 1.60 31.49 -6.69
N MET A 33 0.82 31.68 -7.77
CA MET A 33 -0.46 30.98 -7.92
C MET A 33 -0.31 29.53 -8.37
N MET A 34 0.75 29.18 -9.11
CA MET A 34 1.00 27.78 -9.49
C MET A 34 1.47 26.94 -8.31
N GLN A 35 2.34 27.47 -7.44
CA GLN A 35 2.74 26.75 -6.21
C GLN A 35 1.60 26.55 -5.21
N ARG A 36 0.66 27.52 -5.11
CA ARG A 36 -0.55 27.33 -4.28
C ARG A 36 -1.53 26.32 -4.83
N ARG A 37 -1.63 26.17 -6.15
CA ARG A 37 -2.47 25.13 -6.76
C ARG A 37 -1.89 23.74 -6.56
N GLU A 38 -0.58 23.53 -6.65
CA GLU A 38 0.03 22.23 -6.40
C GLU A 38 -0.04 21.79 -4.92
N LEU A 39 0.09 22.71 -3.97
CA LEU A 39 -0.06 22.39 -2.55
C LEU A 39 -1.51 22.01 -2.17
N VAL A 40 -2.50 22.65 -2.78
CA VAL A 40 -3.92 22.31 -2.60
C VAL A 40 -4.27 21.01 -3.28
N THR A 41 -3.63 20.68 -4.43
CA THR A 41 -3.89 19.42 -5.14
C THR A 41 -3.26 18.22 -4.41
N LYS A 42 -2.09 18.38 -3.79
CA LYS A 42 -1.44 17.28 -3.01
C LYS A 42 -2.12 17.02 -1.67
N ALA A 43 -2.69 18.03 -1.03
CA ALA A 43 -3.56 17.85 0.14
C ALA A 43 -4.98 17.39 -0.24
N GLY A 44 -5.44 17.71 -1.45
CA GLY A 44 -6.76 17.38 -1.96
C GLY A 44 -6.94 15.94 -2.44
N ILE A 45 -5.86 15.21 -2.74
CA ILE A 45 -5.94 13.80 -3.18
C ILE A 45 -6.41 12.87 -2.04
N ALA A 46 -6.29 13.30 -0.79
CA ALA A 46 -6.91 12.59 0.33
C ALA A 46 -8.39 12.97 0.57
N LEU A 47 -8.93 14.02 -0.08
CA LEU A 47 -10.21 14.59 0.36
C LEU A 47 -11.12 15.24 -0.72
N ALA A 48 -10.78 15.22 -2.01
CA ALA A 48 -11.64 15.81 -3.03
C ALA A 48 -11.72 14.98 -4.31
N VAL A 49 -12.65 14.04 -4.35
CA VAL A 49 -13.25 13.56 -5.61
C VAL A 49 -14.57 14.31 -5.79
N SER A 50 -14.55 15.36 -6.62
CA SER A 50 -15.77 15.98 -7.12
C SER A 50 -16.43 15.05 -8.12
N CYS A 51 -17.68 14.78 -7.87
CA CYS A 51 -18.62 14.00 -8.64
C CYS A 51 -18.73 14.54 -10.08
N SER A 52 -18.51 13.70 -11.08
CA SER A 52 -19.10 13.83 -12.41
C SER A 52 -19.79 12.51 -12.71
N MET A 53 -21.11 12.53 -12.73
CA MET A 53 -21.94 11.38 -13.07
C MET A 53 -21.89 11.15 -14.59
N ALA A 54 -21.47 9.95 -14.96
CA ALA A 54 -21.85 9.36 -16.23
C ALA A 54 -22.57 8.05 -15.94
N THR A 55 -23.86 8.03 -16.20
CA THR A 55 -24.71 6.86 -16.13
C THR A 55 -24.39 5.92 -17.28
N SER A 56 -23.91 4.73 -16.96
CA SER A 56 -23.90 3.59 -17.86
C SER A 56 -24.39 2.38 -17.10
N SER A 57 -25.61 1.97 -17.42
CA SER A 57 -26.21 0.73 -16.93
C SER A 57 -25.52 -0.47 -17.58
N ALA A 58 -24.83 -1.28 -16.79
CA ALA A 58 -24.45 -2.63 -17.17
C ALA A 58 -24.83 -3.59 -16.03
N ASN A 59 -25.74 -4.49 -16.34
CA ASN A 59 -26.24 -5.57 -15.50
C ASN A 59 -25.13 -6.51 -15.06
N GLY A 60 -25.13 -6.85 -13.76
CA GLY A 60 -24.32 -7.91 -13.21
C GLY A 60 -23.89 -7.63 -11.77
N SER A 61 -24.84 -7.35 -10.88
CA SER A 61 -24.58 -7.30 -9.44
C SER A 61 -24.19 -8.71 -8.97
N ALA A 62 -22.89 -8.92 -8.76
CA ALA A 62 -22.38 -10.08 -8.01
C ALA A 62 -22.53 -9.77 -6.53
N SER A 63 -23.74 -9.89 -6.00
CA SER A 63 -23.97 -9.79 -4.57
C SER A 63 -23.35 -11.00 -3.87
N ALA A 64 -22.72 -10.79 -2.71
CA ALA A 64 -22.18 -11.85 -1.85
C ALA A 64 -23.28 -12.77 -1.22
N GLN A 65 -24.43 -12.88 -1.89
CA GLN A 65 -25.58 -13.68 -1.44
C GLN A 65 -25.20 -15.16 -1.49
N GLY A 66 -25.03 -15.73 -0.30
CA GLY A 66 -24.74 -17.15 -0.12
C GLY A 66 -23.33 -17.47 0.40
N LEU A 67 -22.42 -16.50 0.49
CA LEU A 67 -21.13 -16.70 1.15
C LEU A 67 -21.26 -16.64 2.68
N GLU A 68 -20.51 -17.50 3.35
CA GLU A 68 -20.32 -17.41 4.78
C GLU A 68 -19.55 -16.15 5.14
N VAL A 69 -20.00 -15.44 6.17
CA VAL A 69 -19.37 -14.19 6.65
C VAL A 69 -18.68 -14.46 7.97
N LEU A 70 -17.42 -14.04 8.10
CA LEU A 70 -16.73 -14.08 9.38
C LEU A 70 -17.52 -13.27 10.43
N PRO A 71 -17.91 -13.87 11.58
CA PRO A 71 -18.66 -13.14 12.59
C PRO A 71 -17.90 -11.91 13.10
N PHE A 72 -18.57 -10.78 13.25
CA PHE A 72 -17.99 -9.60 13.86
C PHE A 72 -17.82 -9.80 15.37
N LYS A 73 -16.61 -9.58 15.88
CA LYS A 73 -16.30 -9.61 17.30
C LYS A 73 -15.73 -8.28 17.74
N ALA A 74 -16.47 -7.57 18.58
CA ALA A 74 -16.08 -6.25 19.08
C ALA A 74 -14.73 -6.28 19.84
N ASP A 75 -14.43 -7.40 20.52
CA ASP A 75 -13.19 -7.59 21.29
C ASP A 75 -12.07 -8.26 20.46
N GLY A 76 -12.28 -8.50 19.16
CA GLY A 76 -11.36 -9.21 18.28
C GLY A 76 -11.36 -10.72 18.45
N TYR A 77 -10.39 -11.40 17.82
CA TYR A 77 -10.26 -12.86 17.82
C TYR A 77 -9.08 -13.32 18.65
N ASN A 78 -7.87 -13.28 18.10
CA ASN A 78 -6.66 -13.71 18.77
C ASN A 78 -5.69 -12.54 18.93
N PHE A 79 -4.81 -12.64 19.91
CA PHE A 79 -3.79 -11.61 20.14
C PHE A 79 -2.43 -12.27 20.35
N TRP A 80 -1.44 -11.65 19.73
CA TRP A 80 -0.03 -11.97 19.84
C TRP A 80 0.73 -10.78 20.40
N THR A 81 1.69 -11.02 21.28
CA THR A 81 2.57 -9.97 21.79
C THR A 81 3.83 -9.88 20.95
N TRP A 82 3.89 -8.86 20.12
CA TRP A 82 5.03 -8.57 19.27
C TRP A 82 5.84 -7.40 19.81
N ARG A 83 7.07 -7.66 20.24
CA ARG A 83 7.97 -6.63 20.80
C ARG A 83 7.30 -5.78 21.88
N GLY A 84 6.53 -6.41 22.76
CA GLY A 84 5.77 -5.78 23.83
C GLY A 84 4.48 -5.08 23.39
N ARG A 85 4.05 -5.21 22.14
CA ARG A 85 2.83 -4.61 21.57
C ARG A 85 1.79 -5.67 21.28
N ARG A 86 0.54 -5.34 21.54
CA ARG A 86 -0.60 -6.24 21.28
C ARG A 86 -0.99 -6.20 19.81
N ILE A 87 -0.91 -7.33 19.14
CA ILE A 87 -1.26 -7.52 17.74
C ILE A 87 -2.47 -8.44 17.64
N HIS A 88 -3.51 -7.99 16.97
CA HIS A 88 -4.70 -8.78 16.68
C HIS A 88 -4.52 -9.59 15.40
N TYR A 89 -5.08 -10.80 15.40
CA TYR A 89 -5.22 -11.62 14.20
C TYR A 89 -6.41 -12.56 14.28
N VAL A 90 -6.90 -12.98 13.12
CA VAL A 90 -7.88 -14.06 12.97
C VAL A 90 -7.14 -15.29 12.48
N GLU A 91 -7.55 -16.47 12.98
CA GLU A 91 -7.04 -17.77 12.57
C GLU A 91 -8.20 -18.72 12.35
N GLN A 92 -8.26 -19.39 11.20
CA GLN A 92 -9.32 -20.33 10.85
C GLN A 92 -8.83 -21.40 9.87
N GLY A 93 -9.41 -22.61 9.95
CA GLY A 93 -9.10 -23.69 9.02
C GLY A 93 -7.86 -24.51 9.38
N ALA A 94 -7.45 -25.36 8.45
CA ALA A 94 -6.29 -26.24 8.55
C ALA A 94 -5.67 -26.48 7.16
N GLY A 95 -4.42 -26.92 7.10
CA GLY A 95 -3.68 -27.15 5.86
C GLY A 95 -2.58 -26.13 5.63
N GLN A 96 -2.19 -25.91 4.38
CA GLN A 96 -1.12 -24.97 4.04
C GLN A 96 -1.48 -23.52 4.43
N PRO A 97 -0.53 -22.76 5.01
CA PRO A 97 -0.82 -21.44 5.52
C PRO A 97 -0.99 -20.38 4.42
N VAL A 98 -1.99 -19.53 4.63
CA VAL A 98 -2.27 -18.31 3.85
C VAL A 98 -2.42 -17.15 4.82
N VAL A 99 -1.68 -16.07 4.61
CA VAL A 99 -1.72 -14.88 5.45
C VAL A 99 -2.30 -13.70 4.68
N LEU A 100 -3.42 -13.16 5.18
CA LEU A 100 -4.15 -12.05 4.58
C LEU A 100 -3.76 -10.73 5.28
N ILE A 101 -3.38 -9.72 4.50
CA ILE A 101 -2.85 -8.44 4.98
C ILE A 101 -3.71 -7.30 4.40
N HIS A 102 -4.40 -6.58 5.27
CA HIS A 102 -5.36 -5.54 4.90
C HIS A 102 -4.72 -4.24 4.41
N GLY A 103 -5.52 -3.38 3.78
CA GLY A 103 -5.14 -2.05 3.32
C GLY A 103 -5.16 -0.98 4.43
N PHE A 104 -4.81 0.26 4.06
CA PHE A 104 -4.80 1.41 4.97
C PHE A 104 -6.19 1.64 5.58
N GLY A 105 -6.24 1.82 6.89
CA GLY A 105 -7.48 2.10 7.64
C GLY A 105 -8.42 0.92 7.83
N ALA A 106 -8.12 -0.25 7.27
CA ALA A 106 -8.90 -1.47 7.40
C ALA A 106 -8.41 -2.35 8.55
N SER A 107 -8.87 -3.60 8.59
CA SER A 107 -8.51 -4.63 9.56
C SER A 107 -8.68 -6.03 8.95
N ALA A 108 -8.39 -7.08 9.71
CA ALA A 108 -8.66 -8.47 9.35
C ALA A 108 -10.12 -8.72 8.97
N PHE A 109 -11.05 -7.95 9.52
CA PHE A 109 -12.47 -8.05 9.19
C PHE A 109 -12.82 -7.62 7.76
N HIS A 110 -11.92 -6.93 7.06
CA HIS A 110 -12.09 -6.63 5.63
C HIS A 110 -12.02 -7.89 4.76
N TRP A 111 -11.46 -8.99 5.29
CA TRP A 111 -11.40 -10.30 4.65
C TRP A 111 -12.58 -11.21 5.03
N ARG A 112 -13.70 -10.65 5.47
CA ARG A 112 -14.87 -11.33 6.05
C ARG A 112 -15.48 -12.44 5.19
N TYR A 113 -15.44 -12.30 3.86
CA TYR A 113 -15.94 -13.29 2.91
C TYR A 113 -14.85 -14.26 2.44
N ASN A 114 -13.58 -13.90 2.64
CA ASN A 114 -12.45 -14.68 2.16
C ASN A 114 -11.97 -15.67 3.22
N ILE A 115 -11.93 -15.26 4.49
CA ILE A 115 -11.49 -16.12 5.59
C ILE A 115 -12.30 -17.42 5.66
N PRO A 116 -13.64 -17.41 5.74
CA PRO A 116 -14.41 -18.65 5.85
C PRO A 116 -14.27 -19.54 4.60
N GLU A 117 -14.21 -18.94 3.42
CA GLU A 117 -14.15 -19.69 2.17
C GLU A 117 -12.79 -20.36 1.97
N LEU A 118 -11.70 -19.62 2.21
CA LEU A 118 -10.35 -20.16 2.13
C LEU A 118 -10.07 -21.19 3.22
N ALA A 119 -10.65 -21.01 4.42
CA ALA A 119 -10.47 -21.88 5.57
C ALA A 119 -11.06 -23.29 5.37
N LYS A 120 -11.89 -23.50 4.35
CA LYS A 120 -12.36 -24.84 3.96
C LYS A 120 -11.23 -25.74 3.46
N LYS A 121 -10.10 -25.18 3.01
CA LYS A 121 -8.97 -25.92 2.41
C LYS A 121 -7.59 -25.53 2.94
N TYR A 122 -7.48 -24.35 3.54
CA TYR A 122 -6.21 -23.75 3.96
C TYR A 122 -6.26 -23.35 5.43
N LYS A 123 -5.08 -23.22 6.05
CA LYS A 123 -4.91 -22.58 7.35
C LYS A 123 -4.79 -21.07 7.08
N VAL A 124 -5.84 -20.34 7.38
CA VAL A 124 -5.94 -18.91 7.06
C VAL A 124 -5.63 -18.08 8.29
N TYR A 125 -4.74 -17.13 8.13
CA TYR A 125 -4.46 -16.08 9.09
C TYR A 125 -4.79 -14.72 8.47
N ALA A 126 -5.40 -13.81 9.22
CA ALA A 126 -5.57 -12.43 8.81
C ALA A 126 -5.07 -11.53 9.94
N ILE A 127 -4.03 -10.76 9.70
CA ILE A 127 -3.34 -9.94 10.71
C ILE A 127 -3.77 -8.48 10.61
N ASP A 128 -3.99 -7.84 11.77
CA ASP A 128 -4.09 -6.39 11.85
C ASP A 128 -2.69 -5.78 11.94
N LEU A 129 -2.33 -4.95 10.99
CA LEU A 129 -1.08 -4.21 11.01
C LEU A 129 -1.04 -3.26 12.22
N LEU A 130 0.13 -3.10 12.82
CA LEU A 130 0.35 -2.18 13.95
C LEU A 130 -0.19 -0.78 13.59
N GLY A 131 -0.95 -0.19 14.49
CA GLY A 131 -1.62 1.09 14.28
C GLY A 131 -3.01 1.00 13.66
N PHE A 132 -3.43 -0.18 13.17
CA PHE A 132 -4.73 -0.42 12.54
C PHE A 132 -5.56 -1.46 13.29
N GLY A 133 -6.84 -1.56 12.93
CA GLY A 133 -7.77 -2.56 13.44
C GLY A 133 -7.73 -2.66 14.98
N TRP A 134 -7.73 -3.87 15.49
CA TRP A 134 -7.64 -4.17 16.94
C TRP A 134 -6.20 -4.32 17.45
N SER A 135 -5.20 -4.15 16.56
CA SER A 135 -3.80 -4.01 16.96
C SER A 135 -3.56 -2.68 17.67
N GLU A 136 -2.55 -2.67 18.54
CA GLU A 136 -2.17 -1.52 19.34
C GLU A 136 -1.90 -0.27 18.49
N LYS A 137 -2.41 0.86 18.96
CA LYS A 137 -2.14 2.19 18.41
C LYS A 137 -0.83 2.74 19.01
N ALA A 138 0.29 2.07 18.69
CA ALA A 138 1.60 2.37 19.24
C ALA A 138 2.12 3.74 18.75
N LEU A 139 2.75 4.50 19.65
CA LEU A 139 3.33 5.80 19.33
C LEU A 139 4.75 5.66 18.79
N VAL A 140 4.88 5.11 17.60
CA VAL A 140 6.15 4.83 16.90
C VAL A 140 6.20 5.56 15.56
N ASP A 141 7.36 5.53 14.90
CA ASP A 141 7.48 5.98 13.52
C ASP A 141 7.00 4.86 12.58
N TYR A 142 5.98 5.17 11.76
CA TYR A 142 5.36 4.23 10.86
C TYR A 142 6.07 4.24 9.50
N GLU A 143 7.18 3.52 9.42
CA GLU A 143 7.86 3.21 8.17
C GLU A 143 7.36 1.89 7.58
N ALA A 144 7.55 1.69 6.28
CA ALA A 144 7.15 0.44 5.63
C ALA A 144 7.80 -0.81 6.27
N THR A 145 9.02 -0.64 6.79
CA THR A 145 9.78 -1.69 7.47
C THR A 145 9.13 -2.21 8.74
N ILE A 146 8.39 -1.37 9.48
CA ILE A 146 7.75 -1.82 10.73
C ILE A 146 6.69 -2.90 10.47
N TRP A 147 5.93 -2.78 9.38
CA TRP A 147 4.94 -3.78 9.00
C TRP A 147 5.59 -5.00 8.36
N MET A 148 6.64 -4.82 7.57
CA MET A 148 7.44 -5.92 7.04
C MET A 148 8.05 -6.76 8.18
N GLU A 149 8.65 -6.13 9.19
CA GLU A 149 9.18 -6.80 10.37
C GLU A 149 8.08 -7.50 11.17
N GLN A 150 6.92 -6.84 11.35
CA GLN A 150 5.77 -7.43 12.02
C GLN A 150 5.29 -8.70 11.31
N VAL A 151 5.12 -8.67 9.99
CA VAL A 151 4.68 -9.83 9.22
C VAL A 151 5.75 -10.91 9.20
N SER A 152 7.03 -10.56 9.08
CA SER A 152 8.14 -11.52 9.13
C SER A 152 8.21 -12.24 10.47
N ASP A 153 8.06 -11.52 11.58
CA ASP A 153 8.06 -12.11 12.91
C ASP A 153 6.77 -12.92 13.16
N PHE A 154 5.62 -12.49 12.62
CA PHE A 154 4.37 -13.25 12.66
C PHE A 154 4.49 -14.60 11.93
N LEU A 155 5.16 -14.63 10.79
CA LEU A 155 5.45 -15.88 10.06
C LEU A 155 6.31 -16.83 10.92
N ARG A 156 7.31 -16.32 11.63
CA ARG A 156 8.19 -17.13 12.48
C ARG A 156 7.52 -17.61 13.76
N ASP A 157 6.79 -16.72 14.43
CA ASP A 157 6.29 -16.98 15.79
C ASP A 157 4.95 -17.71 15.80
N ILE A 158 4.04 -17.35 14.86
CA ILE A 158 2.65 -17.81 14.85
C ILE A 158 2.41 -18.83 13.75
N VAL A 159 2.77 -18.49 12.51
CA VAL A 159 2.51 -19.37 11.35
C VAL A 159 3.44 -20.57 11.35
N LYS A 160 4.74 -20.37 11.55
CA LYS A 160 5.82 -21.36 11.72
C LYS A 160 6.10 -22.23 10.49
N GLU A 161 5.50 -21.89 9.37
CA GLU A 161 5.67 -22.58 8.08
C GLU A 161 5.71 -21.54 6.95
N PRO A 162 6.39 -21.81 5.84
CA PRO A 162 6.33 -20.95 4.67
C PRO A 162 4.89 -20.78 4.16
N ALA A 163 4.44 -19.54 4.00
CA ALA A 163 3.06 -19.18 3.68
C ALA A 163 2.91 -18.51 2.32
N VAL A 164 1.71 -18.53 1.77
CA VAL A 164 1.31 -17.59 0.73
C VAL A 164 0.83 -16.30 1.40
N LEU A 165 1.39 -15.16 0.97
CA LEU A 165 0.99 -13.85 1.46
C LEU A 165 0.03 -13.18 0.48
N VAL A 166 -1.09 -12.69 0.97
CA VAL A 166 -2.15 -12.04 0.19
C VAL A 166 -2.39 -10.64 0.76
N GLY A 167 -2.20 -9.61 -0.05
CA GLY A 167 -2.31 -8.23 0.44
C GLY A 167 -3.09 -7.30 -0.47
N ASN A 168 -3.94 -6.46 0.14
CA ASN A 168 -4.64 -5.39 -0.55
C ASN A 168 -3.98 -4.03 -0.28
N SER A 169 -3.79 -3.21 -1.31
CA SER A 169 -3.31 -1.83 -1.20
C SER A 169 -1.99 -1.72 -0.41
N LEU A 170 -1.99 -1.07 0.77
CA LEU A 170 -0.86 -1.02 1.70
C LEU A 170 -0.40 -2.43 2.09
N GLY A 171 -1.35 -3.34 2.36
CA GLY A 171 -1.06 -4.74 2.65
C GLY A 171 -0.36 -5.45 1.50
N GLY A 172 -0.71 -5.14 0.25
CA GLY A 172 -0.03 -5.66 -0.93
C GLY A 172 1.44 -5.20 -1.00
N PHE A 173 1.69 -3.93 -0.72
CA PHE A 173 3.05 -3.41 -0.63
C PHE A 173 3.86 -4.06 0.51
N THR A 174 3.24 -4.21 1.67
CA THR A 174 3.85 -4.91 2.82
C THR A 174 4.16 -6.36 2.48
N THR A 175 3.23 -7.07 1.82
CA THR A 175 3.40 -8.44 1.32
C THR A 175 4.62 -8.56 0.41
N LEU A 176 4.73 -7.69 -0.59
CA LEU A 176 5.84 -7.71 -1.54
C LEU A 176 7.18 -7.43 -0.85
N LEU A 177 7.22 -6.43 0.04
CA LEU A 177 8.42 -6.10 0.82
C LEU A 177 8.82 -7.26 1.72
N THR A 178 7.87 -7.90 2.42
CA THR A 178 8.15 -9.08 3.26
C THR A 178 8.72 -10.23 2.44
N ALA A 179 8.13 -10.52 1.28
CA ALA A 179 8.60 -11.61 0.42
C ALA A 179 10.03 -11.42 -0.12
N THR A 180 10.48 -10.17 -0.24
CA THR A 180 11.86 -9.88 -0.67
C THR A 180 12.88 -9.92 0.46
N GLU A 181 12.44 -9.71 1.71
CA GLU A 181 13.33 -9.69 2.87
C GLU A 181 13.45 -11.07 3.57
N VAL A 182 12.40 -11.89 3.48
CA VAL A 182 12.38 -13.25 4.06
C VAL A 182 11.82 -14.28 3.05
N PRO A 183 12.49 -14.45 1.89
CA PRO A 183 11.98 -15.29 0.80
C PRO A 183 11.79 -16.75 1.21
N GLU A 184 12.55 -17.24 2.19
CA GLU A 184 12.45 -18.62 2.72
C GLU A 184 11.12 -18.90 3.45
N LEU A 185 10.42 -17.85 3.88
CA LEU A 185 9.14 -17.96 4.59
C LEU A 185 7.93 -17.71 3.65
N VAL A 186 8.16 -17.43 2.36
CA VAL A 186 7.10 -17.03 1.43
C VAL A 186 7.06 -17.93 0.20
N ARG A 187 5.97 -18.71 0.05
CA ARG A 187 5.75 -19.64 -1.06
C ARG A 187 5.16 -18.99 -2.29
N GLY A 188 4.55 -17.82 -2.13
CA GLY A 188 3.90 -17.08 -3.20
C GLY A 188 3.30 -15.78 -2.70
N VAL A 189 3.08 -14.86 -3.60
CA VAL A 189 2.56 -13.51 -3.34
C VAL A 189 1.31 -13.26 -4.15
N VAL A 190 0.29 -12.69 -3.50
CA VAL A 190 -0.92 -12.20 -4.16
C VAL A 190 -1.10 -10.71 -3.87
N LEU A 191 -1.19 -9.91 -4.90
CA LEU A 191 -1.38 -8.46 -4.82
C LEU A 191 -2.76 -8.07 -5.34
N LEU A 192 -3.56 -7.44 -4.46
CA LEU A 192 -4.86 -6.87 -4.80
C LEU A 192 -4.74 -5.35 -4.82
N ASN A 193 -4.80 -4.75 -6.01
CA ASN A 193 -4.70 -3.29 -6.21
C ASN A 193 -3.62 -2.65 -5.30
N SER A 194 -2.42 -3.23 -5.34
CA SER A 194 -1.34 -2.95 -4.41
C SER A 194 -0.85 -1.51 -4.49
N ALA A 195 -0.53 -0.94 -3.34
CA ALA A 195 0.23 0.31 -3.23
C ALA A 195 1.68 0.13 -3.75
N GLY A 196 2.50 1.16 -3.57
CA GLY A 196 3.87 1.23 -4.07
C GLY A 196 3.97 1.97 -5.39
N GLN A 197 5.17 2.46 -5.70
CA GLN A 197 5.45 3.20 -6.93
C GLN A 197 6.69 2.61 -7.60
N PHE A 198 6.75 2.69 -8.91
CA PHE A 198 7.97 2.45 -9.65
C PHE A 198 8.92 3.64 -9.48
N SER A 199 10.21 3.41 -9.61
CA SER A 199 11.21 4.49 -9.65
C SER A 199 10.88 5.47 -10.78
N ASP A 200 11.08 6.75 -10.50
CA ASP A 200 10.96 7.80 -11.51
C ASP A 200 12.36 8.03 -12.12
N PRO A 201 12.58 7.71 -13.41
CA PRO A 201 13.88 7.88 -14.05
C PRO A 201 14.33 9.35 -14.09
N ASN A 202 13.40 10.30 -13.91
CA ASN A 202 13.71 11.74 -13.90
C ASN A 202 14.01 12.28 -12.49
N LYS A 203 13.90 11.44 -11.45
CA LYS A 203 14.13 11.81 -10.05
C LYS A 203 15.33 11.03 -9.52
N PRO A 204 16.53 11.60 -9.46
CA PRO A 204 17.70 10.89 -8.95
C PRO A 204 17.48 10.46 -7.49
N ALA A 205 17.85 9.23 -7.17
CA ALA A 205 17.71 8.64 -5.85
C ALA A 205 18.37 9.48 -4.72
N ALA A 206 19.38 10.27 -5.05
CA ALA A 206 20.05 11.19 -4.13
C ALA A 206 19.21 12.40 -3.70
N ALA A 207 18.15 12.78 -4.45
CA ALA A 207 17.29 13.91 -4.09
C ALA A 207 16.29 13.58 -2.98
N GLN A 208 16.18 12.31 -2.57
CA GLN A 208 15.26 11.84 -1.52
C GLN A 208 15.88 11.85 -0.12
N ALA A 209 17.20 12.01 -0.01
CA ALA A 209 17.93 11.86 1.26
C ALA A 209 18.38 13.18 1.92
N THR A 210 18.19 14.35 1.29
CA THR A 210 18.87 15.60 1.67
C THR A 210 17.97 16.77 2.08
N GLU A 211 16.70 16.57 2.38
CA GLU A 211 15.89 17.64 3.01
C GLU A 211 15.91 17.65 4.55
N GLU A 212 16.70 16.80 5.17
CA GLU A 212 17.03 16.89 6.59
C GLU A 212 18.40 17.58 6.71
N GLU A 213 18.35 18.84 7.17
CA GLU A 213 19.43 19.69 7.69
C GLU A 213 19.91 20.82 6.78
N GLU A 214 19.41 21.99 7.12
CA GLU A 214 20.16 23.21 7.41
C GLU A 214 19.15 24.33 7.78
N GLY A 215 18.40 24.12 8.84
CA GLY A 215 17.59 25.18 9.42
C GLY A 215 18.39 25.95 10.48
N SER A 216 18.34 27.30 10.46
CA SER A 216 18.85 28.14 11.54
C SER A 216 18.33 27.65 12.89
N PRO A 217 19.01 27.90 14.03
CA PRO A 217 18.52 27.54 15.37
C PRO A 217 17.08 27.98 15.61
N LEU A 218 16.68 29.15 15.11
CA LEU A 218 15.30 29.66 15.19
C LEU A 218 14.32 28.76 14.41
N SER A 219 14.70 28.27 13.22
CA SER A 219 13.90 27.34 12.45
C SER A 219 13.71 26.02 13.18
N ARG A 220 14.75 25.49 13.82
CA ARG A 220 14.76 24.20 14.50
C ARG A 220 13.96 24.22 15.81
N PHE A 221 14.11 25.30 16.62
CA PHE A 221 13.50 25.36 17.96
C PHE A 221 12.15 26.07 18.02
N VAL A 222 11.77 26.86 17.03
CA VAL A 222 10.52 27.64 17.05
C VAL A 222 9.64 27.30 15.86
N VAL A 223 10.15 27.40 14.62
CA VAL A 223 9.31 27.25 13.43
C VAL A 223 8.87 25.81 13.24
N ARG A 224 9.78 24.84 13.42
CA ARG A 224 9.49 23.42 13.26
C ARG A 224 8.46 22.91 14.28
N PRO A 225 8.61 23.14 15.59
CA PRO A 225 7.61 22.75 16.59
C PRO A 225 6.24 23.40 16.37
N LEU A 226 6.22 24.67 15.95
CA LEU A 226 4.97 25.37 15.67
C LEU A 226 4.27 24.80 14.42
N LYS A 227 5.02 24.48 13.38
CA LYS A 227 4.53 23.82 12.17
C LYS A 227 3.97 22.43 12.50
N GLU A 228 4.68 21.64 13.30
CA GLU A 228 4.25 20.32 13.74
C GLU A 228 2.98 20.40 14.60
N ALA A 229 2.90 21.34 15.53
CA ALA A 229 1.70 21.57 16.33
C ALA A 229 0.49 21.95 15.46
N PHE A 230 0.69 22.83 14.49
CA PHE A 230 -0.35 23.19 13.53
C PHE A 230 -0.78 21.99 12.66
N GLN A 231 0.18 21.22 12.16
CA GLN A 231 -0.13 20.00 11.39
C GLN A 231 -0.92 18.98 12.23
N ARG A 232 -0.57 18.80 13.52
CA ARG A 232 -1.32 17.92 14.43
C ARG A 232 -2.75 18.40 14.63
N LEU A 233 -2.97 19.68 14.78
CA LEU A 233 -4.32 20.25 14.90
C LEU A 233 -5.14 19.99 13.62
N VAL A 234 -4.57 20.29 12.45
CA VAL A 234 -5.25 20.08 11.17
C VAL A 234 -5.55 18.60 10.93
N LEU A 235 -4.55 17.72 11.07
CA LEU A 235 -4.73 16.30 10.86
C LEU A 235 -5.60 15.66 11.96
N GLY A 236 -5.58 16.16 13.17
CA GLY A 236 -6.50 15.77 14.24
C GLY A 236 -7.95 16.09 13.89
N PHE A 237 -8.22 17.28 13.35
CA PHE A 237 -9.54 17.63 12.85
C PHE A 237 -9.97 16.76 11.66
N VAL A 238 -9.03 16.52 10.70
CA VAL A 238 -9.28 15.60 9.57
C VAL A 238 -9.59 14.19 10.06
N PHE A 239 -8.85 13.71 11.04
CA PHE A 239 -9.12 12.39 11.66
C PHE A 239 -10.49 12.34 12.32
N TRP A 240 -10.84 13.37 13.11
CA TRP A 240 -12.14 13.46 13.75
C TRP A 240 -13.29 13.40 12.73
N GLN A 241 -13.13 14.07 11.59
CA GLN A 241 -14.09 14.00 10.50
C GLN A 241 -14.09 12.61 9.81
N SER A 242 -12.90 12.07 9.54
CA SER A 242 -12.72 10.83 8.76
C SER A 242 -13.25 9.59 9.47
N LYS A 243 -13.21 9.56 10.80
CA LYS A 243 -13.70 8.44 11.62
C LYS A 243 -15.22 8.38 11.77
N GLN A 244 -15.96 9.39 11.28
CA GLN A 244 -17.42 9.37 11.34
C GLN A 244 -17.98 8.28 10.42
N PRO A 245 -18.95 7.43 10.87
CA PRO A 245 -19.47 6.32 10.05
C PRO A 245 -19.94 6.76 8.65
N ALA A 246 -20.72 7.85 8.58
CA ALA A 246 -21.19 8.39 7.30
C ALA A 246 -20.05 8.84 6.38
N ARG A 247 -18.91 9.28 6.95
CA ARG A 247 -17.75 9.65 6.16
C ARG A 247 -16.99 8.43 5.65
N VAL A 248 -16.82 7.41 6.51
CA VAL A 248 -16.22 6.12 6.14
C VAL A 248 -17.04 5.48 5.04
N GLU A 249 -18.36 5.39 5.19
CA GLU A 249 -19.27 4.88 4.17
C GLU A 249 -19.12 5.62 2.83
N LYS A 250 -19.07 6.95 2.87
CA LYS A 250 -18.89 7.76 1.67
C LYS A 250 -17.54 7.48 0.96
N VAL A 251 -16.46 7.31 1.72
CA VAL A 251 -15.15 6.97 1.16
C VAL A 251 -15.18 5.57 0.56
N LEU A 252 -15.73 4.59 1.24
CA LEU A 252 -15.90 3.24 0.71
C LEU A 252 -16.68 3.25 -0.60
N LYS A 253 -17.85 3.90 -0.63
CA LYS A 253 -18.67 4.06 -1.85
C LYS A 253 -17.97 4.79 -2.99
N SER A 254 -16.89 5.52 -2.72
CA SER A 254 -16.10 6.17 -3.78
C SER A 254 -15.03 5.28 -4.40
N VAL A 255 -14.72 4.15 -3.78
CA VAL A 255 -13.68 3.21 -4.23
C VAL A 255 -14.22 1.82 -4.56
N TYR A 256 -15.48 1.54 -4.21
CA TYR A 256 -16.28 0.41 -4.67
C TYR A 256 -17.10 0.84 -5.87
N ILE A 257 -17.16 0.05 -6.90
CA ILE A 257 -18.03 0.25 -8.05
C ILE A 257 -19.43 -0.30 -7.74
N ASP A 258 -19.47 -1.53 -7.19
CA ASP A 258 -20.68 -2.08 -6.57
C ASP A 258 -20.59 -1.89 -5.05
N SER A 259 -21.37 -0.94 -4.55
CA SER A 259 -21.39 -0.62 -3.12
C SER A 259 -22.36 -1.49 -2.30
N SER A 260 -22.88 -2.58 -2.84
CA SER A 260 -23.82 -3.48 -2.12
C SER A 260 -23.23 -4.09 -0.85
N ASN A 261 -21.91 -4.29 -0.82
CA ASN A 261 -21.16 -4.79 0.33
C ASN A 261 -20.65 -3.68 1.26
N VAL A 262 -20.96 -2.40 0.99
CA VAL A 262 -20.66 -1.30 1.91
C VAL A 262 -21.79 -1.21 2.95
N ASP A 263 -21.73 -2.06 3.94
CA ASP A 263 -22.73 -2.26 4.98
C ASP A 263 -22.24 -1.85 6.37
N ASP A 264 -23.11 -1.98 7.36
CA ASP A 264 -22.82 -1.64 8.76
C ASP A 264 -21.69 -2.49 9.36
N TYR A 265 -21.53 -3.75 8.90
CA TYR A 265 -20.42 -4.60 9.30
C TYR A 265 -19.08 -3.98 8.87
N LEU A 266 -18.97 -3.64 7.60
CA LEU A 266 -17.73 -3.07 7.05
C LEU A 266 -17.42 -1.70 7.68
N VAL A 267 -18.42 -0.82 7.73
CA VAL A 267 -18.29 0.50 8.35
C VAL A 267 -17.91 0.37 9.83
N GLY A 268 -18.59 -0.52 10.57
CA GLY A 268 -18.30 -0.80 11.97
C GLY A 268 -16.91 -1.34 12.20
N SER A 269 -16.40 -2.22 11.33
CA SER A 269 -15.05 -2.79 11.43
C SER A 269 -13.93 -1.75 11.25
N ILE A 270 -14.22 -0.65 10.57
CA ILE A 270 -13.28 0.46 10.37
C ILE A 270 -13.41 1.49 11.50
N THR A 271 -14.63 1.79 11.93
CA THR A 271 -14.88 2.87 12.88
C THR A 271 -14.65 2.46 14.34
N ALA A 272 -15.00 1.22 14.73
CA ALA A 272 -14.86 0.77 16.12
C ALA A 272 -13.41 0.90 16.66
N PRO A 273 -12.36 0.51 15.95
CA PRO A 273 -10.99 0.67 16.43
C PRO A 273 -10.52 2.13 16.60
N THR A 274 -11.23 3.09 16.00
CA THR A 274 -10.88 4.51 16.10
C THR A 274 -11.26 5.13 17.46
N ALA A 275 -11.94 4.37 18.33
CA ALA A 275 -12.21 4.76 19.70
C ALA A 275 -10.97 4.74 20.62
N ASP A 276 -9.88 4.08 20.20
CA ASP A 276 -8.62 4.08 20.91
C ASP A 276 -8.08 5.52 21.07
N PRO A 277 -7.70 5.93 22.30
CA PRO A 277 -7.25 7.30 22.57
C PRO A 277 -6.03 7.73 21.74
N ASN A 278 -5.17 6.80 21.33
CA ASN A 278 -3.99 7.07 20.52
C ASN A 278 -4.28 7.10 19.01
N ALA A 279 -5.49 6.72 18.57
CA ALA A 279 -5.80 6.59 17.15
C ALA A 279 -5.56 7.89 16.35
N GLY A 280 -5.84 9.06 16.95
CA GLY A 280 -5.60 10.37 16.33
C GLY A 280 -4.12 10.68 16.11
N GLU A 281 -3.27 10.40 17.12
CA GLU A 281 -1.82 10.61 16.99
C GLU A 281 -1.19 9.61 16.00
N VAL A 282 -1.64 8.35 16.00
CA VAL A 282 -1.21 7.35 15.03
C VAL A 282 -1.60 7.78 13.60
N TYR A 283 -2.83 8.27 13.42
CA TYR A 283 -3.26 8.83 12.13
C TYR A 283 -2.37 9.99 11.68
N TYR A 284 -2.03 10.91 12.60
CA TYR A 284 -1.10 12.00 12.31
C TYR A 284 0.26 11.49 11.82
N ARG A 285 0.85 10.51 12.52
CA ARG A 285 2.16 9.94 12.17
C ARG A 285 2.12 9.25 10.80
N LEU A 286 1.09 8.45 10.55
CA LEU A 286 0.87 7.76 9.28
C LEU A 286 0.73 8.76 8.12
N MET A 287 -0.13 9.78 8.27
CA MET A 287 -0.37 10.77 7.22
C MET A 287 0.84 11.67 6.97
N SER A 288 1.55 12.09 8.02
CA SER A 288 2.78 12.88 7.89
C SER A 288 3.84 12.11 7.10
N ARG A 289 3.97 10.80 7.36
CA ARG A 289 4.92 9.94 6.63
C ARG A 289 4.48 9.72 5.18
N PHE A 290 3.19 9.46 4.95
CA PHE A 290 2.63 9.31 3.61
C PHE A 290 2.82 10.60 2.77
N MET A 291 2.62 11.78 3.38
CA MET A 291 2.79 13.07 2.73
C MET A 291 4.25 13.39 2.41
N SER A 292 5.21 12.87 3.18
CA SER A 292 6.63 13.09 2.93
C SER A 292 7.18 12.33 1.72
N ASN A 293 6.40 11.37 1.18
CA ASN A 293 6.73 10.56 -0.01
C ASN A 293 8.14 9.93 0.02
N GLN A 294 8.62 9.56 1.21
CA GLN A 294 9.97 9.04 1.42
C GLN A 294 9.99 7.51 1.38
N SER A 295 9.54 6.89 0.30
CA SER A 295 9.70 5.43 0.15
C SER A 295 11.04 5.12 -0.49
N ARG A 296 11.91 4.46 0.26
CA ARG A 296 13.17 3.87 -0.24
C ARG A 296 12.92 2.62 -1.08
N TYR A 297 11.72 2.07 -1.03
CA TYR A 297 11.33 0.83 -1.67
C TYR A 297 10.43 1.13 -2.86
N THR A 298 10.93 0.89 -4.06
CA THR A 298 10.17 1.00 -5.30
C THR A 298 9.78 -0.37 -5.82
N LEU A 299 8.70 -0.44 -6.60
CA LEU A 299 8.19 -1.71 -7.11
C LEU A 299 9.21 -2.44 -7.99
N ASP A 300 9.96 -1.72 -8.81
CA ASP A 300 11.01 -2.28 -9.65
C ASP A 300 12.12 -2.93 -8.82
N LEU A 301 12.54 -2.32 -7.72
CA LEU A 301 13.54 -2.90 -6.81
C LEU A 301 13.01 -4.16 -6.12
N LEU A 302 11.75 -4.13 -5.66
CA LEU A 302 11.15 -5.26 -4.97
C LEU A 302 10.87 -6.43 -5.93
N LEU A 303 10.30 -6.16 -7.09
CA LEU A 303 10.02 -7.18 -8.10
C LEU A 303 11.31 -7.83 -8.62
N GLY A 304 12.41 -7.05 -8.73
CA GLY A 304 13.72 -7.57 -9.11
C GLY A 304 14.34 -8.53 -8.09
N LYS A 305 13.87 -8.52 -6.84
CA LYS A 305 14.32 -9.41 -5.76
C LYS A 305 13.32 -10.55 -5.47
N LEU A 306 12.11 -10.47 -6.00
CA LEU A 306 11.07 -11.47 -5.73
C LEU A 306 11.49 -12.82 -6.32
N ALA A 307 11.34 -13.90 -5.52
CA ALA A 307 11.79 -15.24 -5.88
C ALA A 307 10.69 -16.30 -5.83
N CYS A 308 9.42 -15.88 -5.79
CA CYS A 308 8.27 -16.79 -5.70
C CYS A 308 7.17 -16.39 -6.70
N PRO A 309 6.26 -17.29 -7.05
CA PRO A 309 5.14 -17.01 -7.95
C PRO A 309 4.29 -15.82 -7.49
N LEU A 310 3.82 -15.01 -8.43
CA LEU A 310 3.01 -13.81 -8.19
C LEU A 310 1.63 -13.93 -8.85
N LEU A 311 0.58 -13.67 -8.08
CA LEU A 311 -0.76 -13.40 -8.60
C LEU A 311 -1.10 -11.92 -8.45
N LEU A 312 -1.55 -11.31 -9.52
CA LEU A 312 -2.23 -10.02 -9.49
C LEU A 312 -3.74 -10.28 -9.60
N LEU A 313 -4.47 -10.03 -8.55
CA LEU A 313 -5.93 -10.06 -8.54
C LEU A 313 -6.42 -8.60 -8.55
N TRP A 314 -6.83 -8.11 -9.72
CA TRP A 314 -6.93 -6.68 -9.94
C TRP A 314 -8.33 -6.22 -10.26
N GLY A 315 -8.84 -5.27 -9.47
CA GLY A 315 -10.06 -4.53 -9.79
C GLY A 315 -9.73 -3.46 -10.83
N ASP A 316 -10.21 -3.67 -12.06
CA ASP A 316 -9.87 -2.82 -13.22
C ASP A 316 -10.47 -1.42 -13.16
N LEU A 317 -11.52 -1.26 -12.37
CA LEU A 317 -12.27 -0.01 -12.22
C LEU A 317 -11.81 0.80 -11.00
N ASP A 318 -10.70 0.41 -10.37
CA ASP A 318 -10.12 1.13 -9.24
C ASP A 318 -9.75 2.57 -9.62
N PRO A 319 -10.34 3.59 -8.97
CA PRO A 319 -10.06 4.99 -9.28
C PRO A 319 -8.68 5.46 -8.79
N TRP A 320 -7.99 4.67 -7.95
CA TRP A 320 -6.70 5.02 -7.37
C TRP A 320 -5.53 4.27 -7.99
N VAL A 321 -5.72 2.99 -8.26
CA VAL A 321 -4.67 2.07 -8.71
C VAL A 321 -5.18 1.24 -9.88
N GLY A 322 -5.27 1.88 -11.05
CA GLY A 322 -5.83 1.28 -12.25
C GLY A 322 -4.99 0.14 -12.88
N PRO A 323 -5.53 -0.53 -13.92
CA PRO A 323 -4.96 -1.74 -14.53
C PRO A 323 -3.60 -1.53 -15.20
N ALA A 324 -3.27 -0.31 -15.60
CA ALA A 324 -1.94 0.01 -16.16
C ALA A 324 -0.79 -0.34 -15.22
N LYS A 325 -1.03 -0.30 -13.90
CA LYS A 325 -0.03 -0.70 -12.91
C LYS A 325 0.15 -2.22 -12.88
N ALA A 326 -0.94 -2.98 -12.97
CA ALA A 326 -0.86 -4.44 -13.06
C ALA A 326 -0.08 -4.88 -14.31
N ALA A 327 -0.37 -4.27 -15.47
CA ALA A 327 0.36 -4.54 -16.71
C ALA A 327 1.87 -4.26 -16.55
N ARG A 328 2.23 -3.12 -15.93
CA ARG A 328 3.63 -2.78 -15.68
C ARG A 328 4.32 -3.73 -14.70
N ILE A 329 3.63 -4.23 -13.66
CA ILE A 329 4.16 -5.25 -12.76
C ILE A 329 4.44 -6.54 -13.54
N GLN A 330 3.51 -6.97 -14.40
CA GLN A 330 3.66 -8.16 -15.23
C GLN A 330 4.84 -8.07 -16.21
N GLU A 331 5.09 -6.89 -16.77
CA GLU A 331 6.26 -6.62 -17.61
C GLU A 331 7.58 -6.80 -16.85
N PHE A 332 7.63 -6.45 -15.56
CA PHE A 332 8.82 -6.57 -14.72
C PHE A 332 9.06 -7.98 -14.19
N TYR A 333 8.01 -8.74 -13.95
CA TYR A 333 8.11 -10.07 -13.33
C TYR A 333 7.35 -11.12 -14.13
N ALA A 334 8.09 -11.97 -14.82
CA ALA A 334 7.51 -12.91 -15.78
C ALA A 334 6.69 -14.06 -15.15
N ASP A 335 7.02 -14.52 -13.93
CA ASP A 335 6.21 -15.53 -13.21
C ASP A 335 5.00 -14.89 -12.52
N THR A 336 4.24 -14.13 -13.30
CA THR A 336 3.05 -13.41 -12.88
C THR A 336 1.80 -13.94 -13.56
N THR A 337 0.83 -14.39 -12.77
CA THR A 337 -0.55 -14.63 -13.22
C THR A 337 -1.36 -13.36 -12.99
N VAL A 338 -2.20 -12.95 -13.92
CA VAL A 338 -3.09 -11.79 -13.76
C VAL A 338 -4.54 -12.24 -13.90
N VAL A 339 -5.38 -11.87 -12.94
CA VAL A 339 -6.82 -12.04 -12.97
C VAL A 339 -7.48 -10.67 -12.83
N HIS A 340 -8.20 -10.26 -13.86
CA HIS A 340 -8.92 -8.99 -13.91
C HIS A 340 -10.35 -9.15 -13.40
N LEU A 341 -10.76 -8.28 -12.49
CA LEU A 341 -12.13 -8.24 -11.95
C LEU A 341 -12.79 -6.90 -12.28
N GLN A 342 -14.08 -6.95 -12.58
CA GLN A 342 -14.89 -5.74 -12.76
C GLN A 342 -15.28 -5.18 -11.38
N ALA A 343 -14.29 -4.72 -10.65
CA ALA A 343 -14.38 -4.22 -9.29
C ALA A 343 -13.48 -3.00 -9.08
N GLY A 344 -13.66 -2.30 -7.98
CA GLY A 344 -12.83 -1.16 -7.57
C GLY A 344 -11.60 -1.58 -6.77
N HIS A 345 -11.27 -0.76 -5.77
CA HIS A 345 -10.02 -0.87 -4.99
C HIS A 345 -9.93 -2.09 -4.06
N CYS A 346 -11.07 -2.63 -3.67
CA CYS A 346 -11.15 -3.73 -2.70
C CYS A 346 -11.85 -4.96 -3.30
N PRO A 347 -11.30 -5.57 -4.39
CA PRO A 347 -11.98 -6.61 -5.14
C PRO A 347 -12.30 -7.86 -4.32
N HIS A 348 -11.59 -8.10 -3.22
CA HIS A 348 -11.80 -9.23 -2.31
C HIS A 348 -13.09 -9.11 -1.48
N ASP A 349 -13.57 -7.90 -1.22
CA ASP A 349 -14.82 -7.63 -0.48
C ASP A 349 -15.95 -7.18 -1.42
N GLU A 350 -15.60 -6.51 -2.53
CA GLU A 350 -16.57 -6.04 -3.52
C GLU A 350 -17.10 -7.17 -4.42
N ALA A 351 -16.21 -8.07 -4.87
CA ALA A 351 -16.54 -9.22 -5.72
C ALA A 351 -16.00 -10.53 -5.11
N PRO A 352 -16.43 -10.90 -3.89
CA PRO A 352 -15.78 -11.92 -3.09
C PRO A 352 -15.85 -13.32 -3.72
N GLU A 353 -16.92 -13.67 -4.43
CA GLU A 353 -17.05 -14.97 -5.11
C GLU A 353 -15.98 -15.16 -6.19
N GLN A 354 -15.76 -14.12 -7.00
CA GLN A 354 -14.78 -14.14 -8.06
C GLN A 354 -13.36 -14.12 -7.47
N ALA A 355 -13.13 -13.29 -6.46
CA ALA A 355 -11.86 -13.19 -5.77
C ALA A 355 -11.48 -14.52 -5.09
N ASN A 356 -12.40 -15.13 -4.36
CA ASN A 356 -12.19 -16.41 -3.67
C ASN A 356 -11.91 -17.54 -4.68
N ARG A 357 -12.65 -17.61 -5.77
CA ARG A 357 -12.40 -18.60 -6.82
C ARG A 357 -10.99 -18.45 -7.41
N ALA A 358 -10.60 -17.24 -7.81
CA ALA A 358 -9.27 -16.98 -8.36
C ALA A 358 -8.15 -17.32 -7.36
N LEU A 359 -8.33 -16.95 -6.07
CA LEU A 359 -7.40 -17.30 -5.00
C LEU A 359 -7.29 -18.82 -4.84
N LEU A 360 -8.40 -19.54 -4.73
CA LEU A 360 -8.40 -20.98 -4.53
C LEU A 360 -7.80 -21.76 -5.73
N GLU A 361 -8.08 -21.34 -6.94
CA GLU A 361 -7.50 -21.91 -8.17
C GLU A 361 -5.99 -21.71 -8.20
N TRP A 362 -5.52 -20.50 -7.93
CA TRP A 362 -4.09 -20.19 -7.94
C TRP A 362 -3.34 -20.89 -6.78
N LEU A 363 -3.90 -20.92 -5.58
CA LEU A 363 -3.32 -21.62 -4.43
C LEU A 363 -3.18 -23.11 -4.73
N ALA A 364 -4.19 -23.74 -5.35
CA ALA A 364 -4.11 -25.15 -5.75
C ALA A 364 -3.00 -25.39 -6.80
N ALA A 365 -2.79 -24.46 -7.72
CA ALA A 365 -1.71 -24.54 -8.69
C ALA A 365 -0.32 -24.44 -8.02
N ILE A 366 -0.15 -23.57 -7.03
CA ILE A 366 1.09 -23.48 -6.23
C ILE A 366 1.35 -24.78 -5.48
N ASP A 367 0.35 -25.35 -4.85
CA ASP A 367 0.48 -26.63 -4.12
C ASP A 367 0.84 -27.79 -5.05
N ALA A 368 0.29 -27.82 -6.26
CA ALA A 368 0.63 -28.81 -7.27
C ALA A 368 2.08 -28.67 -7.76
N ARG A 369 2.54 -27.42 -8.00
CA ARG A 369 3.95 -27.15 -8.36
C ARG A 369 4.91 -27.62 -7.27
N ALA A 370 4.62 -27.34 -5.99
CA ALA A 370 5.46 -27.75 -4.87
C ALA A 370 5.59 -29.29 -4.78
N LYS A 371 4.47 -30.02 -4.93
CA LYS A 371 4.47 -31.48 -4.93
C LYS A 371 5.24 -32.09 -6.09
N SER A 372 5.22 -31.46 -7.27
CA SER A 372 5.97 -31.94 -8.44
C SER A 372 7.47 -31.62 -8.35
N ALA A 373 7.88 -30.68 -7.52
CA ALA A 373 9.27 -30.32 -7.29
C ALA A 373 9.93 -31.15 -6.17
N GLU A 374 9.16 -31.87 -5.35
CA GLU A 374 9.72 -32.84 -4.40
C GLU A 374 10.28 -34.03 -5.17
N PRO A 375 11.61 -34.31 -5.12
CA PRO A 375 12.15 -35.49 -5.76
C PRO A 375 11.51 -36.74 -5.14
N THR A 376 11.05 -37.66 -5.97
CA THR A 376 10.53 -38.96 -5.56
C THR A 376 11.64 -39.74 -4.85
N LEU A 377 11.84 -39.48 -3.56
CA LEU A 377 12.60 -40.34 -2.66
C LEU A 377 11.73 -41.54 -2.35
N GLN A 378 11.50 -42.40 -3.35
CA GLN A 378 10.94 -43.71 -3.16
C GLN A 378 11.96 -44.75 -3.59
N ALA A 379 12.39 -45.50 -2.58
CA ALA A 379 12.89 -46.86 -2.59
C ALA A 379 14.16 -47.17 -3.40
N VAL A 380 15.28 -47.20 -2.68
CA VAL A 380 16.24 -48.27 -2.85
C VAL A 380 16.36 -49.02 -1.51
#